data_dde659cab33f04b7bf86ddc74c168ea6
#
_entry.id   dde659cab33f04b7bf86ddc74c168ea6
#
_cell.length_a   1.000
_cell.length_b   1.000
_cell.length_c   1.000
_cell.angle_alpha   90.00
_cell.angle_beta   90.00
_cell.angle_gamma   90.00
#
_symmetry.space_group_name_H-M   'P 1'
#
loop_
_entity.id
_entity.type
_entity.pdbx_description
1 polymer ?
#
loop_
_entity_poly.entity_id
_entity_poly.type
_entity_poly.pdbx_seq_one_letter_code
_entity_poly.pdbx_strand_id
1 'polypeptide(L)'
;TWMFAALWWIFFTNITCGIGLLAVASPMAQEVIKMSPLEAASMVGIIGLLNGGGRIAWSTLSDYIGRRNTYVLFFAIQIVAFYLLASVTDSFMFQALIFIIITCYGGGFSCMPAYLSDLFGTKQLSAIHGRILTAWGLAGIAGPLILSLIYERTHSYSLTLYFFSGCF
;
A
#
# COMPACT_ATOMS: atom_id res chain seq x y z
N THR A 1 -8.76 4.27 -22.71
CA THR A 1 -10.15 4.00 -22.29
C THR A 1 -10.35 4.42 -20.85
N TRP A 2 -11.57 4.74 -20.44
CA TRP A 2 -11.89 5.10 -19.07
C TRP A 2 -11.53 3.98 -18.06
N MET A 3 -11.68 2.71 -18.46
CA MET A 3 -11.27 1.56 -17.64
C MET A 3 -9.77 1.57 -17.32
N PHE A 4 -8.93 1.90 -18.29
CA PHE A 4 -7.49 2.04 -18.03
C PHE A 4 -7.20 3.18 -17.05
N ALA A 5 -7.86 4.33 -17.21
CA ALA A 5 -7.70 5.45 -16.28
C ALA A 5 -8.14 5.09 -14.86
N ALA A 6 -9.26 4.38 -14.71
CA ALA A 6 -9.71 3.90 -13.41
C ALA A 6 -8.70 2.95 -12.75
N LEU A 7 -8.16 1.97 -13.51
CA LEU A 7 -7.12 1.07 -13.00
C LEU A 7 -5.83 1.81 -12.65
N TRP A 8 -5.48 2.82 -13.43
CA TRP A 8 -4.32 3.66 -13.16
C TRP A 8 -4.47 4.39 -11.81
N TRP A 9 -5.65 4.98 -11.54
CA TRP A 9 -5.94 5.65 -10.27
C TRP A 9 -5.99 4.68 -9.09
N ILE A 10 -6.65 3.53 -9.25
CA ILE A 10 -6.69 2.46 -8.25
C ILE A 10 -5.26 2.03 -7.88
N PHE A 11 -4.43 1.79 -8.88
CA PHE A 11 -3.04 1.38 -8.67
C PHE A 11 -2.21 2.50 -8.06
N PHE A 12 -2.36 3.74 -8.57
CA PHE A 12 -1.68 4.92 -8.03
C PHE A 12 -1.99 5.13 -6.55
N THR A 13 -3.25 5.06 -6.15
CA THR A 13 -3.68 5.26 -4.76
C THR A 13 -3.10 4.18 -3.85
N ASN A 14 -3.24 2.90 -4.22
CA ASN A 14 -2.69 1.79 -3.46
C ASN A 14 -1.18 1.96 -3.23
N ILE A 15 -0.44 2.29 -4.29
CA ILE A 15 1.00 2.44 -4.23
C ILE A 15 1.42 3.69 -3.44
N THR A 16 0.75 4.82 -3.64
CA THR A 16 1.05 6.09 -2.96
C THR A 16 0.97 5.93 -1.44
N CYS A 17 -0.13 5.37 -0.94
CA CYS A 17 -0.31 5.16 0.49
C CYS A 17 0.69 4.13 1.05
N GLY A 18 0.94 3.04 0.32
CA GLY A 18 1.89 2.02 0.73
C GLY A 18 3.34 2.51 0.76
N ILE A 19 3.81 3.21 -0.28
CA ILE A 19 5.17 3.79 -0.30
C ILE A 19 5.30 4.90 0.74
N GLY A 20 4.28 5.75 0.91
CA GLY A 20 4.28 6.78 1.94
C GLY A 20 4.47 6.17 3.34
N LEU A 21 3.74 5.11 3.66
CA LEU A 21 3.89 4.39 4.93
C LEU A 21 5.27 3.76 5.07
N LEU A 22 5.76 3.10 4.01
CA LEU A 22 7.09 2.45 4.02
C LEU A 22 8.22 3.44 4.30
N ALA A 23 8.13 4.66 3.76
CA ALA A 23 9.15 5.69 3.95
C ALA A 23 9.35 6.09 5.41
N VAL A 24 8.31 5.95 6.24
CA VAL A 24 8.34 6.39 7.65
C VAL A 24 8.07 5.27 8.64
N ALA A 25 7.95 4.02 8.22
CA ALA A 25 7.63 2.90 9.09
C ALA A 25 8.61 2.78 10.27
N SER A 26 9.91 2.91 10.03
CA SER A 26 10.94 2.84 11.09
C SER A 26 10.95 4.10 11.98
N PRO A 27 11.00 5.33 11.46
CA PRO A 27 10.87 6.53 12.30
C PRO A 27 9.59 6.54 13.14
N MET A 28 8.46 6.22 12.55
CA MET A 28 7.18 6.19 13.24
C MET A 28 7.15 5.15 14.37
N ALA A 29 7.73 3.95 14.16
CA ALA A 29 7.86 2.93 15.20
C ALA A 29 8.70 3.43 16.40
N GLN A 30 9.77 4.17 16.12
CA GLN A 30 10.63 4.72 17.18
C GLN A 30 10.01 5.94 17.87
N GLU A 31 9.41 6.86 17.13
CA GLU A 31 8.87 8.11 17.67
C GLU A 31 7.52 7.92 18.37
N VAL A 32 6.59 7.16 17.77
CA VAL A 32 5.22 7.01 18.29
C VAL A 32 5.13 5.86 19.29
N ILE A 33 5.67 4.70 18.92
CA ILE A 33 5.57 3.46 19.72
C ILE A 33 6.73 3.32 20.71
N LYS A 34 7.79 4.14 20.57
CA LYS A 34 9.00 4.09 21.40
C LYS A 34 9.76 2.76 21.28
N MET A 35 9.69 2.12 20.13
CA MET A 35 10.51 0.95 19.83
C MET A 35 12.00 1.30 19.83
N SER A 36 12.83 0.36 20.25
CA SER A 36 14.27 0.48 20.07
C SER A 36 14.67 0.47 18.59
N PRO A 37 15.80 1.05 18.20
CA PRO A 37 16.27 1.01 16.80
C PRO A 37 16.39 -0.41 16.24
N LEU A 38 16.76 -1.38 17.07
CA LEU A 38 16.90 -2.79 16.69
C LEU A 38 15.52 -3.43 16.39
N GLU A 39 14.52 -3.16 17.23
CA GLU A 39 13.15 -3.64 17.01
C GLU A 39 12.55 -3.04 15.73
N ALA A 40 12.73 -1.72 15.54
CA ALA A 40 12.26 -1.04 14.33
C ALA A 40 12.94 -1.59 13.06
N ALA A 41 14.25 -1.86 13.12
CA ALA A 41 14.97 -2.49 12.00
C ALA A 41 14.47 -3.91 11.72
N SER A 42 14.22 -4.70 12.77
CA SER A 42 13.65 -6.06 12.64
C SER A 42 12.26 -6.03 12.02
N MET A 43 11.41 -5.09 12.43
CA MET A 43 10.09 -4.86 11.83
C MET A 43 10.21 -4.57 10.33
N VAL A 44 11.16 -3.71 9.91
CA VAL A 44 11.38 -3.40 8.48
C VAL A 44 11.83 -4.65 7.70
N GLY A 45 12.64 -5.52 8.30
CA GLY A 45 13.00 -6.81 7.71
C GLY A 45 11.76 -7.70 7.47
N ILE A 46 10.86 -7.80 8.44
CA ILE A 46 9.59 -8.55 8.32
C ILE A 46 8.67 -7.91 7.26
N ILE A 47 8.61 -6.59 7.18
CA ILE A 47 7.89 -5.86 6.13
C ILE A 47 8.29 -6.36 4.73
N GLY A 48 9.59 -6.54 4.48
CA GLY A 48 10.09 -7.06 3.20
C GLY A 48 9.57 -8.47 2.89
N LEU A 49 9.60 -9.36 3.88
CA LEU A 49 9.08 -10.73 3.76
C LEU A 49 7.58 -10.76 3.50
N LEU A 50 6.81 -9.95 4.22
CA LEU A 50 5.36 -9.87 4.08
C LEU A 50 4.92 -9.20 2.78
N ASN A 51 5.69 -8.23 2.27
CA ASN A 51 5.48 -7.70 0.93
C ASN A 51 5.61 -8.80 -0.12
N GLY A 52 6.68 -9.59 -0.06
CA GLY A 52 6.90 -10.72 -0.97
C GLY A 52 5.85 -11.82 -0.81
N GLY A 53 5.58 -12.25 0.42
CA GLY A 53 4.56 -13.24 0.75
C GLY A 53 3.16 -12.80 0.36
N GLY A 54 2.84 -11.54 0.58
CA GLY A 54 1.57 -10.93 0.18
C GLY A 54 1.32 -11.01 -1.33
N ARG A 55 2.37 -10.86 -2.15
CA ARG A 55 2.24 -11.01 -3.61
C ARG A 55 1.75 -12.40 -4.00
N ILE A 56 2.29 -13.43 -3.37
CA ILE A 56 1.90 -14.83 -3.64
C ILE A 56 0.48 -15.08 -3.12
N ALA A 57 0.22 -14.78 -1.86
CA ALA A 57 -1.05 -15.05 -1.21
C ALA A 57 -2.22 -14.35 -1.90
N TRP A 58 -2.08 -13.05 -2.17
CA TRP A 58 -3.14 -12.26 -2.80
C TRP A 58 -3.35 -12.60 -4.28
N SER A 59 -2.30 -12.91 -5.04
CA SER A 59 -2.46 -13.39 -6.41
C SER A 59 -3.23 -14.68 -6.44
N THR A 60 -2.87 -15.65 -5.60
CA THR A 60 -3.59 -16.91 -5.49
C THR A 60 -5.05 -16.68 -5.09
N LEU A 61 -5.31 -15.88 -4.05
CA LEU A 61 -6.68 -15.56 -3.65
C LEU A 61 -7.48 -14.89 -4.75
N SER A 62 -6.84 -13.99 -5.53
CA SER A 62 -7.49 -13.27 -6.62
C SER A 62 -7.92 -14.16 -7.79
N ASP A 63 -7.31 -15.35 -7.94
CA ASP A 63 -7.75 -16.35 -8.91
C ASP A 63 -9.09 -16.97 -8.53
N TYR A 64 -9.40 -17.04 -7.23
CA TYR A 64 -10.67 -17.61 -6.73
C TYR A 64 -11.80 -16.58 -6.61
N ILE A 65 -11.51 -15.40 -6.03
CA ILE A 65 -12.53 -14.39 -5.76
C ILE A 65 -12.71 -13.37 -6.90
N GLY A 66 -11.80 -13.39 -7.87
CA GLY A 66 -11.75 -12.46 -9.00
C GLY A 66 -10.99 -11.16 -8.70
N ARG A 67 -10.34 -10.60 -9.73
CA ARG A 67 -9.43 -9.44 -9.61
C ARG A 67 -10.13 -8.21 -9.04
N ARG A 68 -11.34 -7.90 -9.54
CA ARG A 68 -12.14 -6.77 -9.09
C ARG A 68 -12.42 -6.85 -7.58
N ASN A 69 -12.88 -8.01 -7.10
CA ASN A 69 -13.23 -8.20 -5.70
C ASN A 69 -11.99 -8.12 -4.80
N THR A 70 -10.84 -8.59 -5.29
CA THR A 70 -9.56 -8.48 -4.59
C THR A 70 -9.17 -7.02 -4.37
N TYR A 71 -9.31 -6.15 -5.37
CA TYR A 71 -9.02 -4.71 -5.19
C TYR A 71 -10.02 -4.01 -4.27
N VAL A 72 -11.30 -4.38 -4.33
CA VAL A 72 -12.30 -3.90 -3.36
C VAL A 72 -11.91 -4.30 -1.94
N LEU A 73 -11.45 -5.55 -1.76
CA LEU A 73 -10.99 -6.05 -0.47
C LEU A 73 -9.72 -5.32 0.01
N PHE A 74 -8.76 -5.06 -0.88
CA PHE A 74 -7.58 -4.25 -0.54
C PHE A 74 -7.98 -2.89 0.02
N PHE A 75 -8.90 -2.20 -0.65
CA PHE A 75 -9.34 -0.87 -0.25
C PHE A 75 -10.08 -0.91 1.08
N ALA A 76 -11.02 -1.85 1.25
CA ALA A 76 -11.75 -2.01 2.50
C ALA A 76 -10.80 -2.28 3.69
N ILE A 77 -9.84 -3.19 3.52
CA ILE A 77 -8.84 -3.49 4.55
C ILE A 77 -7.98 -2.26 4.85
N GLN A 78 -7.52 -1.56 3.82
CA GLN A 78 -6.62 -0.42 3.99
C GLN A 78 -7.32 0.79 4.61
N ILE A 79 -8.58 1.08 4.28
CA ILE A 79 -9.39 2.10 4.97
C ILE A 79 -9.36 1.86 6.48
N VAL A 80 -9.73 0.66 6.90
CA VAL A 80 -9.79 0.31 8.32
C VAL A 80 -8.41 0.30 8.96
N ALA A 81 -7.42 -0.30 8.29
CA ALA A 81 -6.08 -0.45 8.83
C ALA A 81 -5.36 0.91 9.00
N PHE A 82 -5.45 1.83 8.03
CA PHE A 82 -4.87 3.17 8.14
C PHE A 82 -5.61 4.00 9.20
N TYR A 83 -6.93 3.89 9.28
CA TYR A 83 -7.72 4.57 10.30
C TYR A 83 -7.33 4.15 11.72
N LEU A 84 -7.24 2.85 11.97
CA LEU A 84 -6.82 2.31 13.26
C LEU A 84 -5.36 2.65 13.58
N LEU A 85 -4.46 2.56 12.59
CA LEU A 85 -3.04 2.85 12.74
C LEU A 85 -2.80 4.29 13.22
N ALA A 86 -3.67 5.22 12.83
CA ALA A 86 -3.57 6.63 13.22
C ALA A 86 -3.71 6.90 14.73
N SER A 87 -4.35 5.99 15.47
CA SER A 87 -4.64 6.13 16.89
C SER A 87 -4.03 5.04 17.78
N VAL A 88 -3.38 4.04 17.19
CA VAL A 88 -2.81 2.91 17.95
C VAL A 88 -1.56 3.32 18.73
N THR A 89 -1.46 2.81 19.95
CA THR A 89 -0.29 3.02 20.84
C THR A 89 0.37 1.70 21.24
N ASP A 90 -0.33 0.59 21.05
CA ASP A 90 0.18 -0.74 21.34
C ASP A 90 1.14 -1.23 20.25
N SER A 91 2.32 -1.71 20.65
CA SER A 91 3.38 -2.15 19.74
C SER A 91 2.99 -3.32 18.85
N PHE A 92 2.26 -4.29 19.40
CA PHE A 92 1.83 -5.46 18.63
C PHE A 92 0.79 -5.08 17.58
N MET A 93 -0.23 -4.31 17.97
CA MET A 93 -1.27 -3.85 17.06
C MET A 93 -0.72 -2.94 15.96
N PHE A 94 0.23 -2.07 16.30
CA PHE A 94 0.94 -1.22 15.35
C PHE A 94 1.62 -2.05 14.26
N GLN A 95 2.42 -3.04 14.66
CA GLN A 95 3.11 -3.92 13.71
C GLN A 95 2.10 -4.71 12.87
N ALA A 96 1.08 -5.29 13.48
CA ALA A 96 0.06 -6.07 12.78
C ALA A 96 -0.66 -5.26 11.70
N LEU A 97 -1.04 -4.01 11.99
CA LEU A 97 -1.69 -3.12 11.03
C LEU A 97 -0.76 -2.76 9.86
N ILE A 98 0.50 -2.41 10.15
CA ILE A 98 1.50 -2.17 9.10
C ILE A 98 1.67 -3.42 8.23
N PHE A 99 1.82 -4.58 8.83
CA PHE A 99 2.01 -5.84 8.11
C PHE A 99 0.83 -6.15 7.19
N ILE A 100 -0.41 -5.95 7.64
CA ILE A 100 -1.61 -6.12 6.81
C ILE A 100 -1.59 -5.15 5.63
N ILE A 101 -1.34 -3.86 5.85
CA ILE A 101 -1.26 -2.84 4.80
C ILE A 101 -0.21 -3.24 3.74
N ILE A 102 0.95 -3.69 4.19
CA ILE A 102 2.06 -4.05 3.29
C ILE A 102 1.76 -5.31 2.47
N THR A 103 1.01 -6.27 2.99
CA THR A 103 0.56 -7.41 2.16
C THR A 103 -0.36 -6.93 1.04
N CYS A 104 -1.31 -6.01 1.33
CA CYS A 104 -2.21 -5.42 0.32
C CYS A 104 -1.44 -4.61 -0.73
N TYR A 105 -0.42 -3.84 -0.29
CA TYR A 105 0.48 -3.12 -1.18
C TYR A 105 1.21 -4.08 -2.15
N GLY A 106 1.82 -5.15 -1.63
CA GLY A 106 2.47 -6.18 -2.44
C GLY A 106 1.49 -6.89 -3.39
N GLY A 107 0.31 -7.24 -2.88
CA GLY A 107 -0.77 -7.86 -3.65
C GLY A 107 -1.25 -7.00 -4.81
N GLY A 108 -1.33 -5.67 -4.63
CA GLY A 108 -1.69 -4.74 -5.68
C GLY A 108 -0.76 -4.82 -6.89
N PHE A 109 0.54 -4.99 -6.67
CA PHE A 109 1.50 -5.20 -7.76
C PHE A 109 1.30 -6.51 -8.50
N SER A 110 1.15 -7.61 -7.77
CA SER A 110 1.09 -8.94 -8.37
C SER A 110 -0.24 -9.22 -9.08
N CYS A 111 -1.34 -8.65 -8.59
CA CYS A 111 -2.66 -8.81 -9.21
C CYS A 111 -2.87 -7.92 -10.46
N MET A 112 -2.13 -6.82 -10.60
CA MET A 112 -2.36 -5.85 -11.68
C MET A 112 -2.13 -6.43 -13.08
N PRO A 113 -1.03 -7.15 -13.39
CA PRO A 113 -0.83 -7.74 -14.72
C PRO A 113 -1.94 -8.70 -15.13
N ALA A 114 -2.40 -9.54 -14.21
CA ALA A 114 -3.51 -10.46 -14.45
C ALA A 114 -4.81 -9.69 -14.70
N TYR A 115 -5.11 -8.66 -13.93
CA TYR A 115 -6.30 -7.82 -14.13
C TYR A 115 -6.30 -7.11 -15.49
N LEU A 116 -5.13 -6.59 -15.91
CA LEU A 116 -4.97 -6.00 -17.25
C LEU A 116 -5.19 -7.04 -18.35
N SER A 117 -4.66 -8.25 -18.17
CA SER A 117 -4.84 -9.36 -19.11
C SER A 117 -6.31 -9.74 -19.26
N ASP A 118 -7.05 -9.82 -18.14
CA ASP A 118 -8.47 -10.16 -18.12
C ASP A 118 -9.34 -9.11 -18.85
N LEU A 119 -8.98 -7.82 -18.74
CA LEU A 119 -9.76 -6.72 -19.32
C LEU A 119 -9.37 -6.35 -20.76
N PHE A 120 -8.10 -6.45 -21.11
CA PHE A 120 -7.58 -5.96 -22.38
C PHE A 120 -7.00 -7.07 -23.28
N GLY A 121 -6.97 -8.31 -22.76
CA GLY A 121 -6.35 -9.44 -23.43
C GLY A 121 -4.82 -9.42 -23.37
N THR A 122 -4.21 -10.53 -23.84
CA THR A 122 -2.75 -10.75 -23.74
C THR A 122 -1.94 -10.09 -24.86
N LYS A 123 -2.59 -9.76 -26.01
CA LYS A 123 -1.89 -9.35 -27.25
C LYS A 123 -1.00 -8.10 -27.09
N GLN A 124 -1.41 -7.15 -26.25
CA GLN A 124 -0.66 -5.92 -26.00
C GLN A 124 -0.36 -5.71 -24.50
N LEU A 125 -0.38 -6.77 -23.71
CA LEU A 125 -0.27 -6.73 -22.26
C LEU A 125 1.00 -6.00 -21.80
N SER A 126 2.14 -6.27 -22.40
CA SER A 126 3.41 -5.63 -22.03
C SER A 126 3.39 -4.10 -22.23
N ALA A 127 2.81 -3.63 -23.33
CA ALA A 127 2.69 -2.20 -23.61
C ALA A 127 1.71 -1.50 -22.65
N ILE A 128 0.58 -2.17 -22.34
CA ILE A 128 -0.42 -1.66 -21.40
C ILE A 128 0.15 -1.65 -19.98
N HIS A 129 0.84 -2.72 -19.59
CA HIS A 129 1.50 -2.83 -18.28
C HIS A 129 2.60 -1.77 -18.11
N GLY A 130 3.43 -1.55 -19.13
CA GLY A 130 4.43 -0.48 -19.10
C GLY A 130 3.83 0.90 -18.85
N ARG A 131 2.66 1.18 -19.44
CA ARG A 131 1.95 2.45 -19.21
C ARG A 131 1.34 2.55 -17.81
N ILE A 132 0.81 1.45 -17.24
CA ILE A 132 0.26 1.49 -15.88
C ILE A 132 1.37 1.69 -14.83
N LEU A 133 2.60 1.25 -15.09
CA LEU A 133 3.75 1.47 -14.20
C LEU A 133 4.12 2.95 -14.05
N THR A 134 3.63 3.86 -14.91
CA THR A 134 3.78 5.31 -14.68
C THR A 134 3.07 5.74 -13.39
N ALA A 135 1.99 5.06 -13.00
CA ALA A 135 1.34 5.27 -11.70
C ALA A 135 2.29 4.97 -10.53
N TRP A 136 3.04 3.87 -10.63
CA TRP A 136 4.06 3.53 -9.64
C TRP A 136 5.17 4.58 -9.56
N GLY A 137 5.71 5.03 -10.69
CA GLY A 137 6.73 6.07 -10.73
C GLY A 137 6.27 7.38 -10.07
N LEU A 138 5.04 7.83 -10.37
CA LEU A 138 4.46 9.02 -9.76
C LEU A 138 4.12 8.80 -8.27
N ALA A 139 3.64 7.63 -7.90
CA ALA A 139 3.35 7.28 -6.52
C ALA A 139 4.61 7.28 -5.63
N GLY A 140 5.75 6.86 -6.19
CA GLY A 140 7.05 6.90 -5.51
C GLY A 140 7.49 8.31 -5.09
N ILE A 141 7.02 9.33 -5.81
CA ILE A 141 7.24 10.75 -5.46
C ILE A 141 6.09 11.24 -4.57
N ALA A 142 4.84 10.97 -4.96
CA ALA A 142 3.67 11.51 -4.30
C ALA A 142 3.52 11.02 -2.85
N GLY A 143 3.76 9.74 -2.59
CA GLY A 143 3.60 9.15 -1.24
C GLY A 143 4.46 9.83 -0.18
N PRO A 144 5.80 9.78 -0.31
CA PRO A 144 6.70 10.45 0.62
C PRO A 144 6.49 11.96 0.69
N LEU A 145 6.21 12.61 -0.47
CA LEU A 145 5.99 14.06 -0.51
C LEU A 145 4.73 14.49 0.26
N ILE A 146 3.60 13.83 0.05
CA ILE A 146 2.36 14.09 0.78
C ILE A 146 2.58 13.90 2.28
N LEU A 147 3.24 12.80 2.66
CA LEU A 147 3.52 12.52 4.06
C LEU A 147 4.42 13.61 4.67
N SER A 148 5.53 13.97 4.00
CA SER A 148 6.44 15.01 4.46
C SER A 148 5.74 16.34 4.62
N LEU A 149 4.96 16.78 3.64
CA LEU A 149 4.22 18.05 3.68
C LEU A 149 3.20 18.11 4.83
N ILE A 150 2.50 17.02 5.09
CA ILE A 150 1.56 16.95 6.21
C ILE A 150 2.33 16.93 7.54
N TYR A 151 3.38 16.12 7.64
CA TYR A 151 4.17 16.01 8.85
C TYR A 151 4.88 17.33 9.22
N GLU A 152 5.47 18.03 8.25
CA GLU A 152 6.11 19.33 8.47
C GLU A 152 5.16 20.39 9.04
N ARG A 153 3.88 20.33 8.66
CA ARG A 153 2.87 21.28 9.14
C ARG A 153 2.23 20.89 10.47
N THR A 154 2.14 19.60 10.75
CA THR A 154 1.34 19.09 11.88
C THR A 154 2.17 18.44 12.97
N HIS A 155 3.42 18.09 12.66
CA HIS A 155 4.30 17.29 13.52
C HIS A 155 3.64 16.00 14.02
N SER A 156 2.76 15.41 13.18
CA SER A 156 1.99 14.21 13.53
C SER A 156 1.82 13.29 12.32
N TYR A 157 2.13 12.02 12.53
CA TYR A 157 1.83 10.98 11.53
C TYR A 157 0.34 10.66 11.45
N SER A 158 -0.43 10.83 12.53
CA SER A 158 -1.83 10.44 12.59
C SER A 158 -2.68 11.13 11.52
N LEU A 159 -2.46 12.43 11.27
CA LEU A 159 -3.22 13.15 10.25
C LEU A 159 -2.94 12.61 8.84
N THR A 160 -1.69 12.24 8.55
CA THR A 160 -1.34 11.61 7.27
C THR A 160 -2.00 10.24 7.11
N LEU A 161 -2.05 9.46 8.17
CA LEU A 161 -2.69 8.14 8.16
C LEU A 161 -4.19 8.25 7.96
N TYR A 162 -4.86 9.22 8.59
CA TYR A 162 -6.27 9.53 8.33
C TYR A 162 -6.49 10.01 6.89
N PHE A 163 -5.60 10.84 6.36
CA PHE A 163 -5.65 11.27 4.97
C PHE A 163 -5.53 10.07 4.02
N PHE A 164 -4.57 9.17 4.25
CA PHE A 164 -4.42 7.96 3.45
C PHE A 164 -5.64 7.04 3.56
N SER A 165 -6.22 6.88 4.75
CA SER A 165 -7.50 6.16 4.91
C SER A 165 -8.61 6.75 4.05
N GLY A 166 -8.68 8.07 3.93
CA GLY A 166 -9.69 8.78 3.12
C GLY A 166 -9.42 8.76 1.61
N CYS A 167 -8.22 8.35 1.17
CA CYS A 167 -7.87 8.22 -0.26
C CYS A 167 -8.44 6.96 -0.92
N PHE A 168 -8.77 5.93 -0.14
CA PHE A 168 -9.35 4.66 -0.60
C PHE A 168 -10.87 4.72 -0.66
#